data_b62f594d3edf48b809458f6dbd2a8f19
#
_entry.id   b62f594d3edf48b809458f6dbd2a8f19
#
_cell.length_a   1.000
_cell.length_b   1.000
_cell.length_c   1.000
_cell.angle_alpha   90.00
_cell.angle_beta   90.00
_cell.angle_gamma   90.00
#
_symmetry.space_group_name_H-M   'P 1'
#
loop_
_entity.id
_entity.type
_entity.pdbx_description
1 polymer ?
#
loop_
_entity_poly.entity_id
_entity_poly.type
_entity_poly.pdbx_seq_one_letter_code
_entity_poly.pdbx_strand_id
1 'polypeptide(L)'
;MIYFSTLRRKGFTLIELLVVISIIGLLASIVLASLNNARAKARDARRLADMHHIELALNLYAADNAGVLPSSGGSWKCLGLTESQSCWVGATGLTALNTALAPYLPTIPRDPRGVYCGGDAYIYHSNHAPGGPVAGSPDGAYMFWYAEGPENDKTCGSPFHSTNVCGTICVRNVGPATP
;
A
#
# COMPACT_ATOMS: atom_id res chain seq x y z
N MET A 1 -71.60 -11.04 23.94
CA MET A 1 -71.43 -11.27 22.47
C MET A 1 -70.23 -10.42 22.05
N ILE A 2 -69.06 -11.05 21.81
CA ILE A 2 -67.82 -10.34 21.52
C ILE A 2 -67.64 -10.35 20.00
N TYR A 3 -67.70 -9.17 19.35
CA TYR A 3 -67.46 -8.99 17.95
C TYR A 3 -65.95 -9.00 17.67
N PHE A 4 -65.42 -10.05 17.05
CA PHE A 4 -64.08 -10.05 16.53
C PHE A 4 -64.10 -9.34 15.16
N SER A 5 -63.52 -8.13 15.11
CA SER A 5 -63.25 -7.41 13.90
C SER A 5 -62.09 -8.11 13.16
N THR A 6 -62.34 -8.78 12.06
CA THR A 6 -61.35 -9.36 11.18
C THR A 6 -60.63 -8.24 10.41
N LEU A 7 -59.44 -7.87 10.88
CA LEU A 7 -58.57 -6.97 10.14
C LEU A 7 -58.19 -7.65 8.82
N ARG A 8 -58.67 -7.14 7.69
CA ARG A 8 -58.26 -7.55 6.34
C ARG A 8 -56.77 -7.23 6.18
N ARG A 9 -55.93 -8.24 6.24
CA ARG A 9 -54.53 -8.14 5.88
C ARG A 9 -54.44 -7.91 4.36
N LYS A 10 -53.96 -6.72 3.96
CA LYS A 10 -53.65 -6.45 2.54
C LYS A 10 -52.36 -7.24 2.22
N GLY A 11 -52.45 -8.16 1.27
CA GLY A 11 -51.31 -8.88 0.74
C GLY A 11 -50.51 -8.00 -0.24
N PHE A 12 -49.20 -8.24 -0.28
CA PHE A 12 -48.27 -7.60 -1.23
C PHE A 12 -48.51 -8.17 -2.64
N THR A 13 -48.46 -7.34 -3.67
CA THR A 13 -48.54 -7.80 -5.05
C THR A 13 -47.15 -8.23 -5.54
N LEU A 14 -47.11 -9.19 -6.46
CA LEU A 14 -45.85 -9.69 -7.02
C LEU A 14 -45.08 -8.56 -7.76
N ILE A 15 -45.83 -7.64 -8.40
CA ILE A 15 -45.26 -6.51 -9.14
C ILE A 15 -44.61 -5.47 -8.19
N GLU A 16 -45.23 -5.21 -7.03
CA GLU A 16 -44.65 -4.32 -6.03
C GLU A 16 -43.29 -4.85 -5.51
N LEU A 17 -43.20 -6.15 -5.28
CA LEU A 17 -41.95 -6.77 -4.87
C LEU A 17 -40.88 -6.70 -5.98
N LEU A 18 -41.28 -6.99 -7.24
CA LEU A 18 -40.40 -7.02 -8.39
C LEU A 18 -39.80 -5.64 -8.67
N VAL A 19 -40.61 -4.58 -8.60
CA VAL A 19 -40.14 -3.19 -8.79
C VAL A 19 -39.15 -2.80 -7.71
N VAL A 20 -39.40 -3.14 -6.45
CA VAL A 20 -38.52 -2.81 -5.32
C VAL A 20 -37.16 -3.49 -5.49
N ILE A 21 -37.12 -4.79 -5.78
CA ILE A 21 -35.83 -5.50 -5.97
C ILE A 21 -35.06 -4.98 -7.19
N SER A 22 -35.75 -4.56 -8.24
CA SER A 22 -35.12 -3.97 -9.44
C SER A 22 -34.45 -2.65 -9.12
N ILE A 23 -35.09 -1.77 -8.35
CA ILE A 23 -34.53 -0.49 -7.94
C ILE A 23 -33.35 -0.72 -6.99
N ILE A 24 -33.48 -1.63 -6.01
CA ILE A 24 -32.38 -1.96 -5.09
C ILE A 24 -31.18 -2.52 -5.87
N GLY A 25 -31.41 -3.41 -6.84
CA GLY A 25 -30.36 -3.96 -7.67
C GLY A 25 -29.61 -2.90 -8.49
N LEU A 26 -30.33 -1.93 -9.05
CA LEU A 26 -29.72 -0.80 -9.78
C LEU A 26 -28.89 0.08 -8.86
N LEU A 27 -29.42 0.46 -7.70
CA LEU A 27 -28.70 1.28 -6.74
C LEU A 27 -27.47 0.56 -6.17
N ALA A 28 -27.61 -0.73 -5.84
CA ALA A 28 -26.52 -1.54 -5.33
C ALA A 28 -25.34 -1.62 -6.31
N SER A 29 -25.58 -1.71 -7.61
CA SER A 29 -24.52 -1.78 -8.62
C SER A 29 -23.64 -0.51 -8.63
N ILE A 30 -24.24 0.66 -8.53
CA ILE A 30 -23.52 1.95 -8.50
C ILE A 30 -22.71 2.09 -7.20
N VAL A 31 -23.32 1.71 -6.06
CA VAL A 31 -22.68 1.78 -4.75
C VAL A 31 -21.46 0.86 -4.67
N LEU A 32 -21.55 -0.38 -5.19
CA LEU A 32 -20.45 -1.33 -5.19
C LEU A 32 -19.24 -0.84 -6.00
N ALA A 33 -19.46 -0.24 -7.18
CA ALA A 33 -18.39 0.33 -7.98
C ALA A 33 -17.68 1.49 -7.25
N SER A 34 -18.46 2.40 -6.66
CA SER A 34 -17.92 3.53 -5.86
C SER A 34 -17.13 3.05 -4.64
N LEU A 35 -17.61 2.01 -3.95
CA LEU A 35 -16.97 1.46 -2.76
C LEU A 35 -15.60 0.84 -3.06
N ASN A 36 -15.45 0.14 -4.18
CA ASN A 36 -14.17 -0.44 -4.60
C ASN A 36 -13.12 0.64 -4.84
N ASN A 37 -13.49 1.73 -5.52
CA ASN A 37 -12.60 2.88 -5.73
C ASN A 37 -12.22 3.58 -4.41
N ALA A 38 -13.17 3.74 -3.50
CA ALA A 38 -12.92 4.32 -2.19
C ALA A 38 -11.97 3.47 -1.35
N ARG A 39 -12.12 2.14 -1.39
CA ARG A 39 -11.22 1.20 -0.71
C ARG A 39 -9.80 1.24 -1.29
N ALA A 40 -9.65 1.31 -2.61
CA ALA A 40 -8.33 1.45 -3.24
C ALA A 40 -7.63 2.74 -2.79
N LYS A 41 -8.33 3.88 -2.84
CA LYS A 41 -7.80 5.16 -2.35
C LYS A 41 -7.41 5.13 -0.86
N ALA A 42 -8.21 4.47 -0.03
CA ALA A 42 -7.91 4.33 1.40
C ALA A 42 -6.63 3.49 1.64
N ARG A 43 -6.41 2.42 0.85
CA ARG A 43 -5.17 1.64 0.92
C ARG A 43 -3.96 2.44 0.45
N ASP A 44 -4.08 3.22 -0.64
CA ASP A 44 -2.99 4.07 -1.11
C ASP A 44 -2.64 5.18 -0.09
N ALA A 45 -3.63 5.78 0.53
CA ALA A 45 -3.40 6.74 1.62
C ALA A 45 -2.67 6.10 2.82
N ARG A 46 -3.02 4.86 3.17
CA ARG A 46 -2.30 4.10 4.21
C ARG A 46 -0.85 3.83 3.80
N ARG A 47 -0.60 3.43 2.55
CA ARG A 47 0.77 3.22 2.04
C ARG A 47 1.62 4.47 2.16
N LEU A 48 1.07 5.64 1.82
CA LEU A 48 1.77 6.92 1.99
C LEU A 48 2.10 7.22 3.46
N ALA A 49 1.19 6.95 4.38
CA ALA A 49 1.44 7.10 5.81
C ALA A 49 2.52 6.12 6.29
N ASP A 50 2.46 4.86 5.87
CA ASP A 50 3.46 3.84 6.18
C ASP A 50 4.86 4.26 5.66
N MET A 51 4.92 4.79 4.41
CA MET A 51 6.16 5.34 3.84
C MET A 51 6.75 6.46 4.67
N HIS A 52 5.91 7.38 5.14
CA HIS A 52 6.36 8.48 5.99
C HIS A 52 6.93 7.98 7.32
N HIS A 53 6.31 7.00 7.94
CA HIS A 53 6.81 6.39 9.19
C HIS A 53 8.15 5.68 8.98
N ILE A 54 8.31 4.94 7.88
CA ILE A 54 9.58 4.27 7.57
C ILE A 54 10.67 5.30 7.26
N GLU A 55 10.38 6.34 6.48
CA GLU A 55 11.30 7.44 6.18
C GLU A 55 11.75 8.15 7.45
N LEU A 56 10.83 8.42 8.38
CA LEU A 56 11.18 8.99 9.68
C LEU A 56 12.11 8.08 10.47
N ALA A 57 11.86 6.78 10.50
CA ALA A 57 12.73 5.82 11.18
C ALA A 57 14.12 5.74 10.55
N LEU A 58 14.22 5.79 9.22
CA LEU A 58 15.49 5.85 8.50
C LEU A 58 16.28 7.12 8.84
N ASN A 59 15.62 8.27 8.91
CA ASN A 59 16.23 9.54 9.26
C ASN A 59 16.70 9.57 10.73
N LEU A 60 15.92 9.00 11.65
CA LEU A 60 16.32 8.88 13.04
C LEU A 60 17.54 7.94 13.21
N TYR A 61 17.52 6.80 12.50
CA TYR A 61 18.68 5.92 12.45
C TYR A 61 19.92 6.66 11.93
N ALA A 62 19.81 7.40 10.82
CA ALA A 62 20.92 8.14 10.25
C ALA A 62 21.44 9.22 11.22
N ALA A 63 20.56 9.90 11.96
CA ALA A 63 20.96 10.88 12.96
C ALA A 63 21.85 10.27 14.06
N ASP A 64 21.55 9.05 14.49
CA ASP A 64 22.32 8.31 15.50
C ASP A 64 23.57 7.60 14.92
N ASN A 65 23.68 7.51 13.60
CA ASN A 65 24.76 6.79 12.89
C ASN A 65 25.54 7.70 11.93
N ALA A 66 25.91 8.90 12.38
CA ALA A 66 26.74 9.87 11.64
C ALA A 66 26.22 10.24 10.23
N GLY A 67 24.90 10.23 10.04
CA GLY A 67 24.24 10.54 8.75
C GLY A 67 24.17 9.36 7.79
N VAL A 68 24.60 8.17 8.20
CA VAL A 68 24.62 6.97 7.36
C VAL A 68 23.34 6.18 7.53
N LEU A 69 22.64 5.90 6.43
CA LEU A 69 21.43 5.06 6.40
C LEU A 69 21.77 3.57 6.61
N PRO A 70 20.85 2.75 7.11
CA PRO A 70 21.13 1.32 7.31
C PRO A 70 21.39 0.61 5.98
N SER A 71 22.39 -0.27 5.94
CA SER A 71 22.80 -0.96 4.73
C SER A 71 21.77 -2.01 4.29
N SER A 72 21.44 -2.02 3.00
CA SER A 72 20.67 -3.10 2.36
C SER A 72 21.56 -4.21 1.79
N GLY A 73 22.88 -4.14 1.98
CA GLY A 73 23.83 -5.11 1.42
C GLY A 73 23.93 -5.03 -0.10
N GLY A 74 23.75 -3.87 -0.70
CA GLY A 74 23.89 -3.63 -2.15
C GLY A 74 22.78 -4.25 -3.02
N SER A 75 21.64 -4.60 -2.43
CA SER A 75 20.51 -5.17 -3.16
C SER A 75 19.18 -4.70 -2.58
N TRP A 76 18.11 -4.92 -3.34
CA TRP A 76 16.74 -4.65 -2.89
C TRP A 76 16.36 -5.56 -1.73
N LYS A 77 15.86 -4.99 -0.63
CA LYS A 77 15.46 -5.71 0.56
C LYS A 77 14.02 -5.42 0.94
N CYS A 78 13.31 -6.47 1.30
CA CYS A 78 11.95 -6.43 1.78
C CYS A 78 11.94 -6.08 3.26
N LEU A 79 11.41 -4.93 3.62
CA LEU A 79 11.32 -4.49 5.01
C LEU A 79 10.39 -5.41 5.82
N GLY A 80 10.79 -5.74 7.03
CA GLY A 80 10.03 -6.59 7.95
C GLY A 80 10.03 -8.09 7.61
N LEU A 81 10.82 -8.52 6.62
CA LEU A 81 11.00 -9.93 6.26
C LEU A 81 12.40 -10.44 6.66
N THR A 82 12.51 -11.76 6.76
CA THR A 82 13.78 -12.47 6.95
C THR A 82 14.38 -12.89 5.61
N GLU A 83 15.63 -13.34 5.61
CA GLU A 83 16.36 -13.78 4.40
C GLU A 83 15.69 -14.96 3.69
N SER A 84 14.90 -15.76 4.41
CA SER A 84 14.14 -16.89 3.84
C SER A 84 12.82 -16.50 3.20
N GLN A 85 12.40 -15.23 3.36
CA GLN A 85 11.15 -14.70 2.84
C GLN A 85 11.42 -13.73 1.69
N SER A 86 10.65 -13.81 0.64
CA SER A 86 10.72 -12.90 -0.51
C SER A 86 9.42 -12.09 -0.65
N CYS A 87 9.53 -10.89 -1.18
CA CYS A 87 8.38 -10.02 -1.41
C CYS A 87 8.18 -9.63 -2.87
N TRP A 88 9.23 -9.56 -3.67
CA TRP A 88 9.15 -9.10 -5.06
C TRP A 88 10.35 -9.63 -5.83
N VAL A 89 10.12 -10.07 -7.07
CA VAL A 89 11.08 -10.56 -8.09
C VAL A 89 12.51 -10.80 -7.54
N GLY A 90 12.66 -11.78 -6.63
CA GLY A 90 13.95 -12.15 -6.07
C GLY A 90 14.48 -11.29 -4.90
N ALA A 91 13.79 -10.20 -4.53
CA ALA A 91 14.13 -9.46 -3.32
C ALA A 91 13.73 -10.26 -2.07
N THR A 92 14.65 -10.39 -1.12
CA THR A 92 14.44 -11.08 0.15
C THR A 92 14.49 -10.09 1.32
N GLY A 93 14.04 -10.51 2.49
CA GLY A 93 14.26 -9.74 3.70
C GLY A 93 15.74 -9.65 4.09
N LEU A 94 16.00 -8.86 5.11
CA LEU A 94 17.32 -8.73 5.76
C LEU A 94 17.12 -8.48 7.25
N THR A 95 17.38 -9.49 8.07
CA THR A 95 17.18 -9.42 9.53
C THR A 95 18.02 -8.32 10.15
N ALA A 96 19.26 -8.11 9.68
CA ALA A 96 20.12 -7.03 10.17
C ALA A 96 19.51 -5.64 9.96
N LEU A 97 18.87 -5.40 8.80
CA LEU A 97 18.16 -4.15 8.50
C LEU A 97 16.95 -3.95 9.44
N ASN A 98 16.16 -5.00 9.63
CA ASN A 98 15.01 -4.94 10.54
C ASN A 98 15.43 -4.68 11.99
N THR A 99 16.53 -5.30 12.43
CA THR A 99 17.11 -5.09 13.77
C THR A 99 17.64 -3.66 13.92
N ALA A 100 18.27 -3.11 12.90
CA ALA A 100 18.76 -1.73 12.90
C ALA A 100 17.62 -0.71 13.02
N LEU A 101 16.47 -0.98 12.40
CA LEU A 101 15.30 -0.10 12.46
C LEU A 101 14.43 -0.30 13.71
N ALA A 102 14.54 -1.43 14.41
CA ALA A 102 13.66 -1.76 15.54
C ALA A 102 13.60 -0.71 16.67
N PRO A 103 14.69 0.01 17.03
CA PRO A 103 14.62 1.08 18.03
C PRO A 103 13.74 2.28 17.60
N TYR A 104 13.63 2.53 16.30
CA TYR A 104 12.94 3.70 15.73
C TYR A 104 11.56 3.34 15.17
N LEU A 105 11.37 2.08 14.77
CA LEU A 105 10.15 1.53 14.21
C LEU A 105 9.93 0.10 14.72
N PRO A 106 9.38 -0.07 15.93
CA PRO A 106 9.24 -1.39 16.55
C PRO A 106 8.41 -2.40 15.75
N THR A 107 7.50 -1.89 14.91
CA THR A 107 6.71 -2.71 14.00
C THR A 107 6.78 -2.12 12.59
N ILE A 108 7.45 -2.81 11.70
CA ILE A 108 7.53 -2.41 10.29
C ILE A 108 6.17 -2.68 9.64
N PRO A 109 5.51 -1.66 9.06
CA PRO A 109 4.20 -1.82 8.46
C PRO A 109 4.25 -2.74 7.23
N ARG A 110 3.09 -3.34 6.92
CA ARG A 110 2.88 -4.22 5.77
C ARG A 110 1.88 -3.59 4.80
N ASP A 111 2.02 -3.91 3.52
CA ASP A 111 1.05 -3.47 2.52
C ASP A 111 -0.38 -3.91 2.90
N PRO A 112 -1.35 -2.98 2.91
CA PRO A 112 -2.72 -3.27 3.36
C PRO A 112 -3.50 -4.22 2.44
N ARG A 113 -3.01 -4.50 1.26
CA ARG A 113 -3.63 -5.45 0.31
C ARG A 113 -3.13 -6.88 0.49
N GLY A 114 -2.10 -7.09 1.31
CA GLY A 114 -1.43 -8.38 1.43
C GLY A 114 -0.59 -8.70 0.19
N VAL A 115 -0.41 -9.99 -0.11
CA VAL A 115 0.40 -10.43 -1.25
C VAL A 115 -0.22 -9.98 -2.56
N TYR A 116 0.27 -8.86 -3.09
CA TYR A 116 -0.09 -8.34 -4.39
C TYR A 116 1.19 -8.16 -5.21
N CYS A 117 1.22 -8.68 -6.42
CA CYS A 117 2.38 -8.65 -7.30
C CYS A 117 3.69 -9.14 -6.69
N GLY A 118 3.61 -10.20 -5.90
CA GLY A 118 4.78 -10.90 -5.37
C GLY A 118 5.15 -10.55 -3.93
N GLY A 119 4.42 -9.66 -3.25
CA GLY A 119 4.73 -9.41 -1.85
C GLY A 119 3.83 -8.41 -1.12
N ASP A 120 3.88 -8.50 0.19
CA ASP A 120 3.15 -7.64 1.14
C ASP A 120 4.08 -6.68 1.90
N ALA A 121 5.34 -6.59 1.49
CA ALA A 121 6.35 -5.78 2.15
C ALA A 121 6.78 -4.61 1.27
N TYR A 122 7.13 -3.51 1.92
CA TYR A 122 7.80 -2.38 1.29
C TYR A 122 9.26 -2.72 1.02
N ILE A 123 9.84 -2.13 -0.02
CA ILE A 123 11.19 -2.47 -0.49
C ILE A 123 12.11 -1.29 -0.28
N TYR A 124 13.31 -1.59 0.16
CA TYR A 124 14.36 -0.61 0.44
C TYR A 124 15.67 -0.99 -0.25
N HIS A 125 16.41 0.03 -0.71
CA HIS A 125 17.78 -0.10 -1.22
C HIS A 125 18.61 1.07 -0.70
N SER A 126 19.70 0.81 -0.02
CA SER A 126 20.52 1.86 0.61
C SER A 126 21.49 2.58 -0.34
N ASN A 127 21.82 1.98 -1.47
CA ASN A 127 22.82 2.53 -2.39
C ASN A 127 22.49 2.08 -3.83
N HIS A 128 21.60 2.78 -4.50
CA HIS A 128 21.29 2.52 -5.89
C HIS A 128 22.26 3.28 -6.80
N ALA A 129 22.84 2.57 -7.78
CA ALA A 129 23.81 3.06 -8.74
C ALA A 129 23.28 4.24 -9.60
N PRO A 130 24.18 4.96 -10.30
CA PRO A 130 23.82 6.06 -11.19
C PRO A 130 22.66 5.77 -12.14
N GLY A 131 21.71 6.72 -12.18
CA GLY A 131 20.50 6.62 -12.98
C GLY A 131 19.28 6.17 -12.20
N GLY A 132 19.44 5.80 -10.91
CA GLY A 132 18.34 5.47 -10.00
C GLY A 132 17.44 4.33 -10.48
N PRO A 133 16.40 4.00 -9.71
CA PRO A 133 15.48 2.91 -10.05
C PRO A 133 14.43 3.27 -11.09
N VAL A 134 14.24 4.56 -11.35
CA VAL A 134 13.36 5.10 -12.39
C VAL A 134 14.13 6.15 -13.16
N ALA A 135 13.89 6.24 -14.47
CA ALA A 135 14.59 7.20 -15.33
C ALA A 135 14.53 8.63 -14.76
N GLY A 136 15.69 9.26 -14.64
CA GLY A 136 15.84 10.63 -14.10
C GLY A 136 15.96 10.74 -12.58
N SER A 137 15.88 9.64 -11.83
CA SER A 137 16.14 9.69 -10.40
C SER A 137 17.65 9.76 -10.09
N PRO A 138 18.07 10.57 -9.08
CA PRO A 138 19.47 10.66 -8.67
C PRO A 138 19.97 9.38 -8.00
N ASP A 139 21.27 9.29 -7.77
CA ASP A 139 21.86 8.24 -6.93
C ASP A 139 21.37 8.40 -5.49
N GLY A 140 21.19 7.29 -4.78
CA GLY A 140 20.77 7.39 -3.40
C GLY A 140 20.13 6.14 -2.82
N ALA A 141 19.58 6.31 -1.64
CA ALA A 141 18.74 5.32 -1.00
C ALA A 141 17.30 5.49 -1.42
N TYR A 142 16.64 4.39 -1.68
CA TYR A 142 15.29 4.38 -2.22
C TYR A 142 14.35 3.44 -1.50
N MET A 143 13.07 3.84 -1.45
CA MET A 143 11.96 2.98 -1.07
C MET A 143 11.00 2.80 -2.23
N PHE A 144 10.40 1.59 -2.31
CA PHE A 144 9.40 1.23 -3.31
C PHE A 144 8.16 0.66 -2.68
N TRP A 145 7.03 0.93 -3.32
CA TRP A 145 5.75 0.29 -3.05
C TRP A 145 4.87 0.30 -4.30
N TYR A 146 3.83 -0.52 -4.30
CA TYR A 146 2.81 -0.50 -5.33
C TYR A 146 1.59 0.31 -4.89
N ALA A 147 1.07 1.15 -5.77
CA ALA A 147 -0.19 1.85 -5.58
C ALA A 147 -1.26 1.33 -6.54
N GLU A 148 -2.51 1.46 -6.14
CA GLU A 148 -3.67 1.03 -6.94
C GLU A 148 -4.25 2.18 -7.78
N GLY A 149 -3.86 3.41 -7.45
CA GLY A 149 -4.24 4.61 -8.17
C GLY A 149 -3.42 4.84 -9.45
N PRO A 150 -3.78 5.88 -10.20
CA PRO A 150 -3.09 6.25 -11.44
C PRO A 150 -1.65 6.69 -11.18
N GLU A 151 -0.80 6.52 -12.21
CA GLU A 151 0.58 6.99 -12.20
C GLU A 151 0.63 8.51 -12.15
N ASN A 152 0.83 9.07 -10.98
CA ASN A 152 1.04 10.51 -10.77
C ASN A 152 1.59 10.79 -9.36
N ASP A 153 2.09 12.01 -9.17
CA ASP A 153 2.69 12.48 -7.91
C ASP A 153 1.71 12.44 -6.73
N LYS A 154 0.41 12.60 -6.98
CA LYS A 154 -0.62 12.55 -5.91
C LYS A 154 -0.80 11.15 -5.36
N THR A 155 -0.72 10.13 -6.23
CA THR A 155 -0.82 8.72 -5.82
C THR A 155 0.43 8.27 -5.08
N CYS A 156 1.61 8.66 -5.58
CA CYS A 156 2.88 8.23 -5.03
C CYS A 156 3.45 9.18 -3.95
N GLY A 157 3.00 10.43 -3.90
CA GLY A 157 3.63 11.45 -3.06
C GLY A 157 5.10 11.69 -3.42
N SER A 158 5.49 11.38 -4.68
CA SER A 158 6.84 11.47 -5.21
C SER A 158 6.79 11.65 -6.72
N PRO A 159 7.73 12.42 -7.33
CA PRO A 159 7.82 12.59 -8.78
C PRO A 159 8.36 11.34 -9.50
N PHE A 160 8.91 10.38 -8.76
CA PHE A 160 9.49 9.16 -9.33
C PHE A 160 8.47 8.02 -9.27
N HIS A 161 7.86 7.70 -10.39
CA HIS A 161 6.87 6.62 -10.52
C HIS A 161 6.90 6.04 -11.93
N SER A 162 6.42 4.81 -12.05
CA SER A 162 6.22 4.13 -13.33
C SER A 162 5.07 3.13 -13.21
N THR A 163 4.56 2.63 -14.34
CA THR A 163 3.52 1.58 -14.34
C THR A 163 4.07 0.26 -14.88
N ASN A 164 3.52 -0.83 -14.38
CA ASN A 164 3.72 -2.17 -14.91
C ASN A 164 2.41 -2.98 -14.84
N VAL A 165 2.48 -4.27 -15.12
CA VAL A 165 1.33 -5.19 -15.08
C VAL A 165 0.66 -5.28 -13.70
N CYS A 166 1.34 -4.82 -12.66
CA CYS A 166 0.87 -4.87 -11.27
C CYS A 166 0.24 -3.56 -10.79
N GLY A 167 0.34 -2.48 -11.56
CA GLY A 167 -0.15 -1.15 -11.19
C GLY A 167 0.95 -0.10 -11.17
N THR A 168 0.73 0.96 -10.43
CA THR A 168 1.68 2.06 -10.29
C THR A 168 2.77 1.71 -9.31
N ILE A 169 4.02 1.71 -9.77
CA ILE A 169 5.20 1.63 -8.91
C ILE A 169 5.53 3.03 -8.41
N CYS A 170 5.52 3.21 -7.13
CA CYS A 170 5.94 4.43 -6.47
C CYS A 170 7.36 4.26 -5.93
N VAL A 171 8.18 5.30 -6.14
CA VAL A 171 9.58 5.32 -5.75
C VAL A 171 9.85 6.60 -4.97
N ARG A 172 10.49 6.52 -3.82
CA ARG A 172 10.89 7.68 -3.03
C ARG A 172 12.36 7.62 -2.71
N ASN A 173 13.09 8.70 -3.01
CA ASN A 173 14.43 8.91 -2.50
C ASN A 173 14.34 9.25 -1.02
N VAL A 174 15.08 8.53 -0.17
CA VAL A 174 15.08 8.70 1.29
C VAL A 174 16.42 9.19 1.83
N GLY A 175 17.35 9.47 0.93
CA GLY A 175 18.66 10.04 1.32
C GLY A 175 19.76 9.78 0.30
N PRO A 176 20.94 10.30 0.54
CA PRO A 176 22.10 10.05 -0.30
C PRO A 176 22.49 8.57 -0.29
N ALA A 177 23.22 8.15 -1.32
CA ALA A 177 23.81 6.82 -1.35
C ALA A 177 24.74 6.64 -0.13
N THR A 178 24.65 5.50 0.54
CA THR A 178 25.62 5.14 1.56
C THR A 178 26.92 4.66 0.92
N PRO A 179 28.08 5.03 1.43
CA PRO A 179 29.35 4.60 0.87
C PRO A 179 29.55 3.07 0.91
#